data_9c0e3f251aaeb2f0e4ea58f0982d13bd
#
_entry.id   9c0e3f251aaeb2f0e4ea58f0982d13bd
#
_cell.length_a   1.000
_cell.length_b   1.000
_cell.length_c   1.000
_cell.angle_alpha   90.00
_cell.angle_beta   90.00
_cell.angle_gamma   90.00
#
_symmetry.space_group_name_H-M   'P 1'
#
loop_
_entity.id
_entity.type
_entity.pdbx_description
1 polymer ?
#
loop_
_entity_poly.entity_id
_entity_poly.type
_entity_poly.pdbx_seq_one_letter_code
_entity_poly.pdbx_strand_id
1 'polypeptide(L)'
;MKLLITGGAGYVGSVCAAVLVEQGHDVTIIDNFSTGNREAVPEAARLIEGDVADKAADVLSEGGFEGVIHFAARSLVGESVEKPDEYWQHNVVTTLMLLNAMRDNDVKNLVFSSTAATYGEPDQVPITEDMPTQPTNPYGATKLAIDYMITSFAHAYGLGATSLRYFNVAGAYGNIGENREVETHLIPIVLQVALGHRDKIFMFGDDWDTTDGTPVRDYIHIRDLADAHVLALESNESGAHRIYNLGSGEGYSVKQVIEMCRKVTGHDIPAEVAPRRAGDPATLIASSEKIQRELGWNPTRTDLETIVTDAWNFTRQLGDKAHSAKRS
;
A
#
# COMPACT_ATOMS: atom_id res chain seq x y z
N MET A 1 17.17 -1.50 -15.32
CA MET A 1 17.02 -2.80 -14.65
C MET A 1 15.87 -3.57 -15.26
N LYS A 2 15.96 -4.92 -15.33
CA LYS A 2 14.83 -5.80 -15.61
C LYS A 2 14.21 -6.22 -14.27
N LEU A 3 12.94 -5.90 -14.04
CA LEU A 3 12.30 -6.01 -12.73
C LEU A 3 11.01 -6.85 -12.82
N LEU A 4 10.75 -7.62 -11.76
CA LEU A 4 9.48 -8.29 -11.55
C LEU A 4 8.67 -7.54 -10.49
N ILE A 5 7.43 -7.17 -10.82
CA ILE A 5 6.47 -6.60 -9.88
C ILE A 5 5.32 -7.60 -9.70
N THR A 6 5.10 -8.08 -8.51
CA THR A 6 3.94 -8.93 -8.20
C THR A 6 2.84 -8.08 -7.58
N GLY A 7 1.60 -8.30 -8.00
CA GLY A 7 0.47 -7.44 -7.62
C GLY A 7 0.51 -6.07 -8.29
N GLY A 8 1.11 -6.00 -9.51
CA GLY A 8 1.32 -4.75 -10.23
C GLY A 8 0.08 -4.18 -10.91
N ALA A 9 -1.08 -4.84 -10.84
CA ALA A 9 -2.37 -4.29 -11.25
C ALA A 9 -3.16 -3.70 -10.06
N GLY A 10 -2.68 -3.87 -8.82
CA GLY A 10 -3.24 -3.23 -7.63
C GLY A 10 -2.86 -1.75 -7.55
N TYR A 11 -3.51 -1.00 -6.65
CA TYR A 11 -3.32 0.44 -6.50
C TYR A 11 -1.85 0.86 -6.33
N VAL A 12 -1.15 0.31 -5.34
CA VAL A 12 0.25 0.67 -5.07
C VAL A 12 1.18 0.12 -6.15
N GLY A 13 0.96 -1.14 -6.54
CA GLY A 13 1.80 -1.82 -7.53
C GLY A 13 1.78 -1.17 -8.91
N SER A 14 0.62 -0.71 -9.36
CA SER A 14 0.46 -0.08 -10.68
C SER A 14 1.12 1.30 -10.76
N VAL A 15 1.03 2.12 -9.69
CA VAL A 15 1.74 3.40 -9.64
C VAL A 15 3.26 3.18 -9.58
N CYS A 16 3.73 2.23 -8.78
CA CYS A 16 5.15 1.88 -8.75
C CYS A 16 5.64 1.37 -10.12
N ALA A 17 4.85 0.52 -10.78
CA ALA A 17 5.17 0.05 -12.13
C ALA A 17 5.24 1.20 -13.15
N ALA A 18 4.29 2.14 -13.10
CA ALA A 18 4.30 3.32 -13.98
C ALA A 18 5.55 4.17 -13.78
N VAL A 19 5.91 4.45 -12.54
CA VAL A 19 7.12 5.23 -12.20
C VAL A 19 8.38 4.54 -12.71
N LEU A 20 8.51 3.23 -12.53
CA LEU A 20 9.67 2.47 -13.00
C LEU A 20 9.75 2.42 -14.52
N VAL A 21 8.62 2.24 -15.22
CA VAL A 21 8.55 2.31 -16.68
C VAL A 21 8.98 3.71 -17.20
N GLU A 22 8.51 4.79 -16.57
CA GLU A 22 8.89 6.16 -16.90
C GLU A 22 10.39 6.43 -16.70
N GLN A 23 11.00 5.75 -15.74
CA GLN A 23 12.46 5.79 -15.50
C GLN A 23 13.26 4.89 -16.43
N GLY A 24 12.61 4.19 -17.38
CA GLY A 24 13.24 3.36 -18.39
C GLY A 24 13.62 1.95 -17.93
N HIS A 25 13.02 1.44 -16.86
CA HIS A 25 13.18 0.05 -16.44
C HIS A 25 12.33 -0.90 -17.30
N ASP A 26 12.82 -2.14 -17.51
CA ASP A 26 12.09 -3.23 -18.13
C ASP A 26 11.24 -3.94 -17.07
N VAL A 27 9.94 -3.69 -17.08
CA VAL A 27 9.01 -4.13 -16.03
C VAL A 27 8.15 -5.29 -16.50
N THR A 28 8.22 -6.42 -15.78
CA THR A 28 7.28 -7.54 -15.89
C THR A 28 6.37 -7.56 -14.66
N ILE A 29 5.06 -7.70 -14.87
CA ILE A 29 4.04 -7.75 -13.82
C ILE A 29 3.43 -9.15 -13.77
N ILE A 30 3.28 -9.72 -12.57
CA ILE A 30 2.41 -10.87 -12.30
C ILE A 30 1.23 -10.39 -11.46
N ASP A 31 0.00 -10.63 -11.92
CA ASP A 31 -1.23 -10.33 -11.19
C ASP A 31 -2.35 -11.30 -11.56
N ASN A 32 -3.14 -11.73 -10.58
CA ASN A 32 -4.28 -12.63 -10.82
C ASN A 32 -5.62 -11.88 -10.91
N PHE A 33 -5.59 -10.55 -10.82
CA PHE A 33 -6.74 -9.65 -10.85
C PHE A 33 -7.82 -9.91 -9.80
N SER A 34 -7.48 -10.58 -8.69
CA SER A 34 -8.43 -10.78 -7.59
C SER A 34 -8.92 -9.45 -6.97
N THR A 35 -8.09 -8.41 -7.01
CA THR A 35 -8.41 -7.04 -6.57
C THR A 35 -7.80 -5.97 -7.48
N GLY A 36 -6.95 -6.35 -8.41
CA GLY A 36 -6.26 -5.47 -9.34
C GLY A 36 -7.12 -5.06 -10.53
N ASN A 37 -6.78 -3.95 -11.16
CA ASN A 37 -7.47 -3.42 -12.34
C ASN A 37 -6.55 -3.48 -13.56
N ARG A 38 -6.99 -4.17 -14.62
CA ARG A 38 -6.22 -4.30 -15.87
C ARG A 38 -5.88 -2.96 -16.50
N GLU A 39 -6.79 -1.99 -16.40
CA GLU A 39 -6.60 -0.64 -16.93
C GLU A 39 -5.53 0.18 -16.19
N ALA A 40 -5.13 -0.25 -14.99
CA ALA A 40 -4.07 0.40 -14.22
C ALA A 40 -2.66 -0.10 -14.62
N VAL A 41 -2.56 -1.18 -15.39
CA VAL A 41 -1.26 -1.73 -15.83
C VAL A 41 -0.67 -0.83 -16.92
N PRO A 42 0.58 -0.32 -16.77
CA PRO A 42 1.24 0.49 -17.80
C PRO A 42 1.40 -0.29 -19.10
N GLU A 43 1.09 0.32 -20.25
CA GLU A 43 1.16 -0.33 -21.58
C GLU A 43 2.57 -0.88 -21.92
N ALA A 44 3.62 -0.21 -21.43
CA ALA A 44 5.00 -0.64 -21.68
C ALA A 44 5.46 -1.77 -20.73
N ALA A 45 4.68 -2.14 -19.72
CA ALA A 45 4.98 -3.28 -18.86
C ALA A 45 4.48 -4.58 -19.47
N ARG A 46 5.29 -5.64 -19.37
CA ARG A 46 4.87 -7.00 -19.74
C ARG A 46 3.96 -7.57 -18.65
N LEU A 47 2.74 -7.93 -18.99
CA LEU A 47 1.78 -8.51 -18.06
C LEU A 47 1.71 -10.03 -18.20
N ILE A 48 1.84 -10.73 -17.07
CA ILE A 48 1.61 -12.16 -16.90
C ILE A 48 0.41 -12.33 -15.96
N GLU A 49 -0.69 -12.84 -16.51
CA GLU A 49 -1.88 -13.12 -15.72
C GLU A 49 -1.75 -14.46 -14.98
N GLY A 50 -1.96 -14.44 -13.68
CA GLY A 50 -1.97 -15.62 -12.82
C GLY A 50 -1.49 -15.39 -11.41
N ASP A 51 -1.53 -16.45 -10.62
CA ASP A 51 -1.08 -16.40 -9.23
C ASP A 51 0.46 -16.36 -9.16
N VAL A 52 0.99 -15.59 -8.22
CA VAL A 52 2.44 -15.46 -8.01
C VAL A 52 3.07 -16.81 -7.68
N ALA A 53 2.37 -17.63 -6.88
CA ALA A 53 2.85 -18.97 -6.50
C ALA A 53 3.08 -19.88 -7.72
N ASP A 54 2.24 -19.75 -8.74
CA ASP A 54 2.29 -20.58 -9.94
C ASP A 54 3.24 -20.04 -11.03
N LYS A 55 3.41 -18.70 -11.08
CA LYS A 55 4.06 -18.02 -12.22
C LYS A 55 5.49 -17.55 -11.92
N ALA A 56 5.82 -17.25 -10.66
CA ALA A 56 7.09 -16.59 -10.35
C ALA A 56 8.32 -17.42 -10.76
N ALA A 57 8.30 -18.73 -10.55
CA ALA A 57 9.42 -19.61 -10.90
C ALA A 57 9.69 -19.62 -12.40
N ASP A 58 8.65 -19.78 -13.22
CA ASP A 58 8.77 -19.80 -14.69
C ASP A 58 9.27 -18.45 -15.22
N VAL A 59 8.69 -17.34 -14.73
CA VAL A 59 9.06 -15.99 -15.16
C VAL A 59 10.51 -15.67 -14.78
N LEU A 60 10.94 -15.95 -13.56
CA LEU A 60 12.32 -15.69 -13.13
C LEU A 60 13.33 -16.59 -13.84
N SER A 61 12.93 -17.81 -14.26
CA SER A 61 13.78 -18.73 -15.02
C SER A 61 14.14 -18.22 -16.43
N GLU A 62 13.40 -17.25 -16.96
CA GLU A 62 13.76 -16.56 -18.22
C GLU A 62 15.11 -15.81 -18.11
N GLY A 63 15.53 -15.51 -16.87
CA GLY A 63 16.81 -14.86 -16.55
C GLY A 63 16.84 -13.35 -16.76
N GLY A 64 17.93 -12.76 -16.26
CA GLY A 64 18.22 -11.32 -16.38
C GLY A 64 17.43 -10.43 -15.44
N PHE A 65 16.60 -10.96 -14.54
CA PHE A 65 15.94 -10.16 -13.51
C PHE A 65 16.94 -9.70 -12.45
N GLU A 66 16.94 -8.40 -12.17
CA GLU A 66 17.84 -7.75 -11.22
C GLU A 66 17.17 -7.47 -9.87
N GLY A 67 15.84 -7.54 -9.81
CA GLY A 67 15.10 -7.32 -8.56
C GLY A 67 13.62 -7.63 -8.68
N VAL A 68 12.99 -7.74 -7.51
CA VAL A 68 11.55 -7.97 -7.34
C VAL A 68 10.97 -6.94 -6.40
N ILE A 69 9.79 -6.40 -6.73
CA ILE A 69 8.96 -5.63 -5.82
C ILE A 69 7.67 -6.40 -5.59
N HIS A 70 7.41 -6.76 -4.33
CA HIS A 70 6.34 -7.67 -3.97
C HIS A 70 5.17 -6.95 -3.29
N PHE A 71 4.10 -6.69 -4.05
CA PHE A 71 2.84 -6.11 -3.56
C PHE A 71 1.71 -7.13 -3.42
N ALA A 72 1.77 -8.25 -4.12
CA ALA A 72 0.70 -9.24 -4.14
C ALA A 72 0.41 -9.77 -2.72
N ALA A 73 -0.76 -9.43 -2.20
CA ALA A 73 -1.23 -9.87 -0.89
C ALA A 73 -2.72 -9.58 -0.72
N ARG A 74 -3.40 -10.34 0.14
CA ARG A 74 -4.67 -9.92 0.74
C ARG A 74 -4.40 -8.88 1.82
N SER A 75 -5.20 -7.80 1.87
CA SER A 75 -4.90 -6.61 2.69
C SER A 75 -6.07 -6.07 3.51
N LEU A 76 -7.24 -6.73 3.53
CA LEU A 76 -8.42 -6.27 4.27
C LEU A 76 -8.36 -6.79 5.71
N VAL A 77 -8.13 -5.88 6.67
CA VAL A 77 -8.00 -6.22 8.10
C VAL A 77 -9.22 -6.97 8.62
N GLY A 78 -10.44 -6.47 8.33
CA GLY A 78 -11.68 -7.12 8.77
C GLY A 78 -11.84 -8.54 8.21
N GLU A 79 -11.63 -8.73 6.90
CA GLU A 79 -11.68 -10.04 6.26
C GLU A 79 -10.65 -11.02 6.85
N SER A 80 -9.47 -10.52 7.25
CA SER A 80 -8.43 -11.38 7.84
C SER A 80 -8.86 -12.03 9.14
N VAL A 81 -9.75 -11.39 9.91
CA VAL A 81 -10.30 -11.94 11.16
C VAL A 81 -11.32 -13.03 10.85
N GLU A 82 -12.09 -12.88 9.78
CA GLU A 82 -13.12 -13.84 9.37
C GLU A 82 -12.54 -15.06 8.64
N LYS A 83 -11.45 -14.86 7.86
CA LYS A 83 -10.85 -15.87 6.99
C LYS A 83 -9.31 -15.92 7.17
N PRO A 84 -8.80 -16.20 8.37
CA PRO A 84 -7.36 -16.14 8.64
C PRO A 84 -6.54 -17.12 7.81
N ASP A 85 -7.05 -18.29 7.51
CA ASP A 85 -6.41 -19.33 6.69
C ASP A 85 -6.12 -18.83 5.27
N GLU A 86 -7.03 -18.08 4.64
CA GLU A 86 -6.80 -17.47 3.33
C GLU A 86 -5.65 -16.45 3.37
N TYR A 87 -5.52 -15.68 4.47
CA TYR A 87 -4.43 -14.71 4.65
C TYR A 87 -3.08 -15.41 4.84
N TRP A 88 -3.02 -16.48 5.63
CA TRP A 88 -1.79 -17.25 5.77
C TRP A 88 -1.38 -17.89 4.44
N GLN A 89 -2.33 -18.48 3.71
CA GLN A 89 -2.06 -19.10 2.41
C GLN A 89 -1.59 -18.08 1.38
N HIS A 90 -2.37 -17.00 1.15
CA HIS A 90 -2.10 -16.05 0.08
C HIS A 90 -0.97 -15.06 0.39
N ASN A 91 -0.71 -14.75 1.66
CA ASN A 91 0.38 -13.85 2.01
C ASN A 91 1.67 -14.62 2.29
N VAL A 92 1.66 -15.57 3.25
CA VAL A 92 2.90 -16.20 3.72
C VAL A 92 3.38 -17.30 2.78
N VAL A 93 2.51 -18.24 2.40
CA VAL A 93 2.90 -19.36 1.53
C VAL A 93 3.28 -18.85 0.14
N THR A 94 2.50 -17.96 -0.45
CA THR A 94 2.83 -17.35 -1.75
C THR A 94 4.17 -16.61 -1.71
N THR A 95 4.44 -15.84 -0.66
CA THR A 95 5.74 -15.15 -0.52
C THR A 95 6.88 -16.15 -0.34
N LEU A 96 6.69 -17.25 0.40
CA LEU A 96 7.71 -18.28 0.51
C LEU A 96 8.04 -18.90 -0.85
N MET A 97 7.04 -19.16 -1.69
CA MET A 97 7.24 -19.68 -3.05
C MET A 97 7.99 -18.67 -3.93
N LEU A 98 7.67 -17.39 -3.83
CA LEU A 98 8.40 -16.31 -4.51
C LEU A 98 9.87 -16.25 -4.07
N LEU A 99 10.15 -16.28 -2.76
CA LEU A 99 11.50 -16.26 -2.22
C LEU A 99 12.33 -17.48 -2.68
N ASN A 100 11.71 -18.66 -2.75
CA ASN A 100 12.36 -19.85 -3.30
C ASN A 100 12.67 -19.66 -4.79
N ALA A 101 11.73 -19.16 -5.58
CA ALA A 101 11.95 -18.88 -6.99
C ALA A 101 13.06 -17.84 -7.22
N MET A 102 13.13 -16.79 -6.40
CA MET A 102 14.22 -15.81 -6.44
C MET A 102 15.58 -16.44 -6.13
N ARG A 103 15.67 -17.25 -5.07
CA ARG A 103 16.90 -17.98 -4.70
C ARG A 103 17.36 -18.90 -5.84
N ASP A 104 16.45 -19.70 -6.37
CA ASP A 104 16.77 -20.72 -7.39
C ASP A 104 17.20 -20.10 -8.73
N ASN A 105 16.86 -18.83 -8.97
CA ASN A 105 17.23 -18.06 -10.16
C ASN A 105 18.26 -16.94 -9.89
N ASP A 106 18.91 -16.95 -8.72
CA ASP A 106 19.94 -15.99 -8.30
C ASP A 106 19.50 -14.52 -8.30
N VAL A 107 18.21 -14.26 -8.10
CA VAL A 107 17.65 -12.90 -7.98
C VAL A 107 17.71 -12.50 -6.50
N LYS A 108 18.59 -11.56 -6.16
CA LYS A 108 18.94 -11.24 -4.77
C LYS A 108 18.54 -9.84 -4.30
N ASN A 109 17.60 -9.19 -4.97
CA ASN A 109 17.16 -7.86 -4.62
C ASN A 109 15.63 -7.85 -4.48
N LEU A 110 15.13 -7.54 -3.26
CA LEU A 110 13.70 -7.56 -2.92
C LEU A 110 13.27 -6.27 -2.22
N VAL A 111 12.18 -5.67 -2.68
CA VAL A 111 11.42 -4.70 -1.90
C VAL A 111 10.05 -5.30 -1.57
N PHE A 112 9.71 -5.31 -0.30
CA PHE A 112 8.48 -5.91 0.22
C PHE A 112 7.52 -4.86 0.75
N SER A 113 6.29 -4.90 0.28
CA SER A 113 5.14 -4.14 0.78
C SER A 113 4.72 -4.69 2.15
N SER A 114 5.24 -4.10 3.23
CA SER A 114 4.84 -4.38 4.61
C SER A 114 3.79 -3.38 5.09
N THR A 115 3.51 -3.30 6.39
CA THR A 115 2.40 -2.51 6.92
C THR A 115 2.65 -2.04 8.35
N ALA A 116 2.08 -0.89 8.71
CA ALA A 116 1.98 -0.43 10.10
C ALA A 116 1.19 -1.37 11.01
N ALA A 117 0.30 -2.22 10.45
CA ALA A 117 -0.47 -3.19 11.23
C ALA A 117 0.39 -4.23 11.97
N THR A 118 1.69 -4.34 11.65
CA THR A 118 2.67 -5.14 12.39
C THR A 118 2.90 -4.62 13.81
N TYR A 119 2.70 -3.33 14.08
CA TYR A 119 2.88 -2.73 15.40
C TYR A 119 1.67 -2.95 16.33
N GLY A 120 0.48 -3.23 15.79
CA GLY A 120 -0.76 -3.35 16.55
C GLY A 120 -1.21 -2.02 17.14
N GLU A 121 -1.33 -1.95 18.45
CA GLU A 121 -1.75 -0.77 19.21
C GLU A 121 -0.53 -0.20 19.98
N PRO A 122 0.29 0.67 19.38
CA PRO A 122 1.49 1.22 20.03
C PRO A 122 1.12 2.22 21.11
N ASP A 123 1.88 2.18 22.22
CA ASP A 123 1.69 3.10 23.38
C ASP A 123 2.21 4.52 23.11
N GLN A 124 2.96 4.72 22.03
CA GLN A 124 3.61 6.00 21.72
C GLN A 124 3.52 6.31 20.22
N VAL A 125 3.45 7.61 19.92
CA VAL A 125 3.54 8.17 18.57
C VAL A 125 4.53 9.34 18.57
N PRO A 126 5.28 9.59 17.48
CA PRO A 126 5.30 8.83 16.24
C PRO A 126 5.92 7.45 16.39
N ILE A 127 5.45 6.49 15.59
CA ILE A 127 5.89 5.08 15.59
C ILE A 127 7.23 4.97 14.89
N THR A 128 8.25 4.43 15.57
CA THR A 128 9.59 4.16 15.03
C THR A 128 9.79 2.66 14.79
N GLU A 129 10.80 2.30 13.96
CA GLU A 129 11.04 0.91 13.54
C GLU A 129 11.57 0.00 14.66
N ASP A 130 12.07 0.57 15.75
CA ASP A 130 12.56 -0.14 16.94
C ASP A 130 11.45 -0.45 17.97
N MET A 131 10.24 0.08 17.75
CA MET A 131 9.10 -0.25 18.61
C MET A 131 8.70 -1.74 18.48
N PRO A 132 8.17 -2.33 19.59
CA PRO A 132 7.68 -3.70 19.57
C PRO A 132 6.63 -3.93 18.49
N THR A 133 6.71 -5.08 17.81
CA THR A 133 5.72 -5.53 16.85
C THR A 133 4.77 -6.53 17.52
N GLN A 134 3.50 -6.15 17.67
CA GLN A 134 2.46 -6.95 18.31
C GLN A 134 1.14 -6.83 17.52
N PRO A 135 1.06 -7.46 16.34
CA PRO A 135 -0.11 -7.34 15.48
C PRO A 135 -1.38 -7.84 16.18
N THR A 136 -2.46 -7.08 16.09
CA THR A 136 -3.76 -7.39 16.69
C THR A 136 -4.72 -8.15 15.76
N ASN A 137 -4.30 -8.41 14.52
CA ASN A 137 -5.10 -9.09 13.50
C ASN A 137 -4.24 -10.01 12.62
N PRO A 138 -4.87 -11.00 11.95
CA PRO A 138 -4.14 -11.95 11.09
C PRO A 138 -3.40 -11.31 9.92
N TYR A 139 -3.94 -10.23 9.32
CA TYR A 139 -3.23 -9.51 8.26
C TYR A 139 -1.87 -8.97 8.74
N GLY A 140 -1.85 -8.23 9.84
CA GLY A 140 -0.61 -7.74 10.45
C GLY A 140 0.34 -8.88 10.85
N ALA A 141 -0.19 -9.98 11.39
CA ALA A 141 0.58 -11.16 11.76
C ALA A 141 1.24 -11.83 10.54
N THR A 142 0.53 -11.96 9.40
CA THR A 142 1.11 -12.52 8.17
C THR A 142 2.22 -11.63 7.61
N LYS A 143 2.07 -10.31 7.63
CA LYS A 143 3.11 -9.38 7.17
C LYS A 143 4.36 -9.43 8.06
N LEU A 144 4.18 -9.52 9.38
CA LEU A 144 5.29 -9.69 10.31
C LEU A 144 6.01 -11.05 10.12
N ALA A 145 5.27 -12.13 9.90
CA ALA A 145 5.85 -13.43 9.60
C ALA A 145 6.73 -13.39 8.33
N ILE A 146 6.30 -12.64 7.32
CA ILE A 146 7.07 -12.43 6.09
C ILE A 146 8.34 -11.61 6.38
N ASP A 147 8.30 -10.57 7.21
CA ASP A 147 9.51 -9.84 7.62
C ASP A 147 10.55 -10.79 8.24
N TYR A 148 10.15 -11.73 9.11
CA TYR A 148 11.04 -12.76 9.64
C TYR A 148 11.58 -13.74 8.60
N MET A 149 10.73 -14.15 7.64
CA MET A 149 11.13 -14.99 6.51
C MET A 149 12.21 -14.31 5.66
N ILE A 150 11.99 -13.04 5.30
CA ILE A 150 12.94 -12.24 4.51
C ILE A 150 14.28 -12.12 5.25
N THR A 151 14.26 -11.83 6.56
CA THR A 151 15.48 -11.80 7.39
C THR A 151 16.24 -13.12 7.32
N SER A 152 15.53 -14.25 7.39
CA SER A 152 16.14 -15.58 7.31
C SER A 152 16.80 -15.84 5.95
N PHE A 153 16.12 -15.42 4.84
CA PHE A 153 16.67 -15.55 3.49
C PHE A 153 17.85 -14.61 3.25
N ALA A 154 17.84 -13.41 3.83
CA ALA A 154 18.97 -12.49 3.78
C ALA A 154 20.23 -13.14 4.39
N HIS A 155 20.12 -13.67 5.58
CA HIS A 155 21.24 -14.30 6.28
C HIS A 155 21.72 -15.60 5.61
N ALA A 156 20.79 -16.45 5.14
CA ALA A 156 21.14 -17.76 4.62
C ALA A 156 21.61 -17.74 3.16
N TYR A 157 21.05 -16.87 2.34
CA TYR A 157 21.22 -16.90 0.88
C TYR A 157 21.75 -15.59 0.30
N GLY A 158 22.05 -14.60 1.13
CA GLY A 158 22.59 -13.30 0.68
C GLY A 158 21.54 -12.42 -0.02
N LEU A 159 20.25 -12.61 0.28
CA LEU A 159 19.21 -11.71 -0.22
C LEU A 159 19.42 -10.31 0.34
N GLY A 160 19.48 -9.29 -0.51
CA GLY A 160 19.36 -7.89 -0.12
C GLY A 160 17.89 -7.49 -0.14
N ALA A 161 17.35 -7.04 0.99
CA ALA A 161 15.92 -6.78 1.05
C ALA A 161 15.57 -5.53 1.87
N THR A 162 14.48 -4.88 1.48
CA THR A 162 13.85 -3.81 2.26
C THR A 162 12.36 -4.09 2.43
N SER A 163 11.88 -4.09 3.68
CA SER A 163 10.46 -4.05 4.02
C SER A 163 10.03 -2.62 4.27
N LEU A 164 9.03 -2.14 3.54
CA LEU A 164 8.45 -0.82 3.70
C LEU A 164 7.12 -0.94 4.45
N ARG A 165 7.08 -0.45 5.69
CA ARG A 165 5.87 -0.43 6.55
C ARG A 165 5.17 0.91 6.39
N TYR A 166 4.18 0.96 5.52
CA TYR A 166 3.43 2.20 5.31
C TYR A 166 2.09 2.20 6.03
N PHE A 167 1.62 3.42 6.24
CA PHE A 167 0.39 3.75 6.94
C PHE A 167 -0.76 3.88 5.94
N ASN A 168 -1.51 4.97 5.91
CA ASN A 168 -2.64 5.08 5.00
C ASN A 168 -2.19 5.69 3.67
N VAL A 169 -2.17 4.86 2.63
CA VAL A 169 -1.84 5.32 1.28
C VAL A 169 -3.05 6.01 0.67
N ALA A 170 -2.83 7.17 0.05
CA ALA A 170 -3.89 7.93 -0.60
C ALA A 170 -3.38 8.77 -1.79
N GLY A 171 -4.28 9.43 -2.49
CA GLY A 171 -3.96 10.19 -3.68
C GLY A 171 -4.09 9.40 -4.98
N ALA A 172 -3.54 9.94 -6.04
CA ALA A 172 -3.49 9.30 -7.35
C ALA A 172 -2.26 9.78 -8.14
N TYR A 173 -1.90 9.05 -9.18
CA TYR A 173 -0.82 9.40 -10.08
C TYR A 173 -1.30 9.30 -11.53
N GLY A 174 -1.44 10.44 -12.21
CA GLY A 174 -2.00 10.49 -13.54
C GLY A 174 -3.43 9.91 -13.58
N ASN A 175 -3.60 8.86 -14.34
CA ASN A 175 -4.86 8.13 -14.49
C ASN A 175 -4.92 6.84 -13.64
N ILE A 176 -4.03 6.68 -12.67
CA ILE A 176 -3.94 5.54 -11.76
C ILE A 176 -4.25 6.01 -10.34
N GLY A 177 -5.23 5.37 -9.70
CA GLY A 177 -5.64 5.65 -8.33
C GLY A 177 -6.36 4.48 -7.70
N GLU A 178 -6.84 4.67 -6.48
CA GLU A 178 -7.54 3.61 -5.77
C GLU A 178 -8.93 3.36 -6.37
N ASN A 179 -9.14 2.14 -6.85
CA ASN A 179 -10.39 1.68 -7.44
C ASN A 179 -10.61 0.22 -7.07
N ARG A 180 -11.36 -0.01 -5.99
CA ARG A 180 -11.68 -1.34 -5.46
C ARG A 180 -13.17 -1.62 -5.59
N GLU A 181 -13.53 -2.86 -5.84
CA GLU A 181 -14.93 -3.29 -5.83
C GLU A 181 -15.55 -3.12 -4.43
N VAL A 182 -14.83 -3.54 -3.40
CA VAL A 182 -15.20 -3.31 -1.99
C VAL A 182 -14.25 -2.28 -1.40
N GLU A 183 -14.71 -1.03 -1.32
CA GLU A 183 -13.92 0.07 -0.78
C GLU A 183 -14.06 0.20 0.74
N THR A 184 -12.95 0.28 1.45
CA THR A 184 -12.89 0.38 2.91
C THR A 184 -12.06 1.57 3.42
N HIS A 185 -11.33 2.25 2.53
CA HIS A 185 -10.47 3.38 2.90
C HIS A 185 -11.25 4.70 2.95
N LEU A 186 -10.89 5.54 3.92
CA LEU A 186 -11.66 6.74 4.26
C LEU A 186 -11.80 7.70 3.07
N ILE A 187 -10.70 8.15 2.47
CA ILE A 187 -10.73 9.16 1.40
C ILE A 187 -11.58 8.69 0.21
N PRO A 188 -11.37 7.50 -0.38
CA PRO A 188 -12.25 7.02 -1.45
C PRO A 188 -13.73 6.94 -1.07
N ILE A 189 -14.07 6.47 0.15
CA ILE A 189 -15.46 6.40 0.62
C ILE A 189 -16.07 7.81 0.70
N VAL A 190 -15.34 8.78 1.24
CA VAL A 190 -15.81 10.18 1.33
C VAL A 190 -16.02 10.77 -0.07
N LEU A 191 -15.14 10.49 -1.03
CA LEU A 191 -15.27 10.92 -2.41
C LEU A 191 -16.45 10.24 -3.13
N GLN A 192 -16.78 8.98 -2.80
CA GLN A 192 -17.98 8.31 -3.30
C GLN A 192 -19.27 9.01 -2.81
N VAL A 193 -19.26 9.57 -1.59
CA VAL A 193 -20.40 10.41 -1.12
C VAL A 193 -20.50 11.69 -1.96
N ALA A 194 -19.38 12.35 -2.25
CA ALA A 194 -19.39 13.56 -3.11
C ALA A 194 -19.91 13.27 -4.53
N LEU A 195 -19.68 12.06 -5.08
CA LEU A 195 -20.23 11.61 -6.36
C LEU A 195 -21.70 11.15 -6.29
N GLY A 196 -22.31 11.10 -5.12
CA GLY A 196 -23.66 10.57 -4.93
C GLY A 196 -23.78 9.04 -5.05
N HIS A 197 -22.67 8.33 -4.97
CA HIS A 197 -22.66 6.84 -4.94
C HIS A 197 -22.97 6.29 -3.55
N ARG A 198 -22.89 7.14 -2.51
CA ARG A 198 -23.27 6.87 -1.13
C ARG A 198 -24.01 8.06 -0.55
N ASP A 199 -24.97 7.82 0.33
CA ASP A 199 -25.77 8.88 0.94
C ASP A 199 -24.98 9.69 1.98
N LYS A 200 -24.07 9.04 2.71
CA LYS A 200 -23.30 9.63 3.81
C LYS A 200 -22.05 8.84 4.14
N ILE A 201 -21.16 9.47 4.92
CA ILE A 201 -20.01 8.84 5.58
C ILE A 201 -20.30 8.58 7.06
N PHE A 202 -19.84 7.44 7.60
CA PHE A 202 -19.87 7.17 9.03
C PHE A 202 -18.52 7.44 9.68
N MET A 203 -18.54 8.22 10.77
CA MET A 203 -17.40 8.44 11.65
C MET A 203 -17.50 7.47 12.83
N PHE A 204 -16.54 6.58 12.97
CA PHE A 204 -16.56 5.54 14.01
C PHE A 204 -15.98 6.05 15.35
N GLY A 205 -16.85 6.69 16.13
CA GLY A 205 -16.56 7.38 17.40
C GLY A 205 -16.22 8.86 17.20
N ASP A 206 -16.68 9.67 18.14
CA ASP A 206 -16.40 11.11 18.25
C ASP A 206 -15.92 11.49 19.68
N ASP A 207 -15.59 10.48 20.47
CA ASP A 207 -15.18 10.55 21.86
C ASP A 207 -13.76 10.00 22.09
N TRP A 208 -12.94 9.89 21.03
CA TRP A 208 -11.54 9.47 21.12
C TRP A 208 -10.69 10.52 21.85
N ASP A 209 -9.61 10.05 22.50
CA ASP A 209 -8.61 10.94 23.13
C ASP A 209 -7.74 11.61 22.05
N THR A 210 -8.34 12.55 21.33
CA THR A 210 -7.76 13.34 20.23
C THR A 210 -8.34 14.76 20.28
N THR A 211 -7.75 15.69 19.57
CA THR A 211 -8.15 17.11 19.62
C THR A 211 -9.62 17.35 19.27
N ASP A 212 -10.19 16.60 18.33
CA ASP A 212 -11.57 16.78 17.86
C ASP A 212 -12.48 15.57 18.14
N GLY A 213 -11.97 14.60 18.90
CA GLY A 213 -12.69 13.40 19.29
C GLY A 213 -12.75 12.32 18.21
N THR A 214 -12.14 12.50 17.04
CA THR A 214 -12.09 11.48 15.97
C THR A 214 -10.69 10.91 15.78
N PRO A 215 -10.56 9.64 15.29
CA PRO A 215 -9.26 9.01 15.14
C PRO A 215 -8.33 9.78 14.21
N VAL A 216 -7.04 9.77 14.54
CA VAL A 216 -5.99 10.43 13.75
C VAL A 216 -5.17 9.39 13.00
N ARG A 217 -4.96 9.62 11.70
CA ARG A 217 -4.18 8.75 10.81
C ARG A 217 -3.16 9.53 10.02
N ASP A 218 -2.03 8.90 9.74
CA ASP A 218 -0.98 9.41 8.86
C ASP A 218 -1.29 8.98 7.42
N TYR A 219 -1.29 9.94 6.51
CA TYR A 219 -1.53 9.70 5.09
C TYR A 219 -0.27 9.95 4.29
N ILE A 220 0.09 8.97 3.46
CA ILE A 220 1.19 9.07 2.51
C ILE A 220 0.65 9.14 1.08
N HIS A 221 1.15 10.10 0.31
CA HIS A 221 0.79 10.19 -1.10
C HIS A 221 1.38 9.01 -1.88
N ILE A 222 0.57 8.39 -2.73
CA ILE A 222 0.97 7.20 -3.52
C ILE A 222 2.22 7.41 -4.36
N ARG A 223 2.45 8.63 -4.89
CA ARG A 223 3.64 8.92 -5.68
C ARG A 223 4.91 8.96 -4.82
N ASP A 224 4.85 9.58 -3.65
CA ASP A 224 5.98 9.62 -2.71
C ASP A 224 6.28 8.22 -2.15
N LEU A 225 5.26 7.39 -1.99
CA LEU A 225 5.42 5.97 -1.66
C LEU A 225 6.12 5.19 -2.77
N ALA A 226 5.75 5.42 -4.05
CA ALA A 226 6.43 4.80 -5.19
C ALA A 226 7.91 5.18 -5.25
N ASP A 227 8.24 6.45 -5.01
CA ASP A 227 9.63 6.93 -4.94
C ASP A 227 10.42 6.22 -3.83
N ALA A 228 9.81 5.95 -2.68
CA ALA A 228 10.45 5.18 -1.61
C ALA A 228 10.75 3.73 -2.03
N HIS A 229 9.89 3.09 -2.83
CA HIS A 229 10.14 1.74 -3.36
C HIS A 229 11.32 1.71 -4.33
N VAL A 230 11.45 2.73 -5.18
CA VAL A 230 12.59 2.86 -6.09
C VAL A 230 13.88 3.03 -5.31
N LEU A 231 13.92 3.98 -4.36
CA LEU A 231 15.11 4.20 -3.51
C LEU A 231 15.50 2.94 -2.71
N ALA A 232 14.52 2.22 -2.18
CA ALA A 232 14.76 0.98 -1.47
C ALA A 232 15.37 -0.10 -2.38
N LEU A 233 14.85 -0.25 -3.61
CA LEU A 233 15.36 -1.18 -4.60
C LEU A 233 16.83 -0.90 -4.97
N GLU A 234 17.16 0.37 -5.17
CA GLU A 234 18.51 0.81 -5.57
C GLU A 234 19.53 0.72 -4.45
N SER A 235 19.09 0.73 -3.18
CA SER A 235 19.94 0.77 -2.00
C SER A 235 20.12 -0.57 -1.28
N ASN A 236 19.48 -1.65 -1.75
CA ASN A 236 19.58 -2.95 -1.12
C ASN A 236 21.01 -3.52 -1.17
N GLU A 237 21.48 -4.01 -0.04
CA GLU A 237 22.79 -4.61 0.12
C GLU A 237 22.66 -6.12 0.36
N SER A 238 23.51 -6.90 -0.29
CA SER A 238 23.52 -8.37 -0.15
C SER A 238 23.65 -8.82 1.31
N GLY A 239 22.77 -9.72 1.73
CA GLY A 239 22.74 -10.28 3.09
C GLY A 239 22.12 -9.36 4.14
N ALA A 240 21.62 -8.18 3.76
CA ALA A 240 20.97 -7.24 4.66
C ALA A 240 19.45 -7.22 4.43
N HIS A 241 18.69 -7.18 5.53
CA HIS A 241 17.27 -6.87 5.50
C HIS A 241 17.04 -5.59 6.31
N ARG A 242 16.56 -4.55 5.64
CA ARG A 242 16.24 -3.26 6.24
C ARG A 242 14.74 -3.08 6.34
N ILE A 243 14.30 -2.39 7.40
CA ILE A 243 12.88 -2.06 7.61
C ILE A 243 12.77 -0.57 7.77
N TYR A 244 11.81 0.04 7.04
CA TYR A 244 11.51 1.47 7.13
C TYR A 244 10.02 1.72 7.25
N ASN A 245 9.66 2.67 8.11
CA ASN A 245 8.34 3.23 8.18
C ASN A 245 8.15 4.34 7.16
N LEU A 246 6.97 4.38 6.55
CA LEU A 246 6.61 5.40 5.57
C LEU A 246 5.27 6.05 5.94
N GLY A 247 5.34 7.32 6.24
CA GLY A 247 4.22 8.22 6.47
C GLY A 247 4.65 9.66 6.20
N SER A 248 3.73 10.59 6.27
CA SER A 248 4.04 12.02 6.19
C SER A 248 4.69 12.55 7.46
N GLY A 249 4.51 11.83 8.58
CA GLY A 249 4.85 12.30 9.92
C GLY A 249 3.83 13.28 10.50
N GLU A 250 2.78 13.59 9.73
CA GLU A 250 1.65 14.42 10.15
C GLU A 250 0.41 13.57 10.26
N GLY A 251 -0.38 13.80 11.30
CA GLY A 251 -1.63 13.10 11.50
C GLY A 251 -2.82 13.99 11.14
N TYR A 252 -3.80 13.40 10.44
CA TYR A 252 -5.07 14.07 10.16
C TYR A 252 -6.22 13.27 10.77
N SER A 253 -7.12 13.97 11.45
CA SER A 253 -8.32 13.36 12.01
C SER A 253 -9.34 13.03 10.93
N VAL A 254 -10.26 12.12 11.23
CA VAL A 254 -11.37 11.77 10.30
C VAL A 254 -12.18 13.03 9.94
N LYS A 255 -12.46 13.92 10.90
CA LYS A 255 -13.15 15.20 10.63
C LYS A 255 -12.35 16.09 9.69
N GLN A 256 -11.05 16.24 9.90
CA GLN A 256 -10.19 17.05 9.02
C GLN A 256 -10.19 16.50 7.58
N VAL A 257 -10.15 15.17 7.40
CA VAL A 257 -10.24 14.56 6.06
C VAL A 257 -11.58 14.86 5.40
N ILE A 258 -12.69 14.72 6.11
CA ILE A 258 -14.03 15.02 5.57
C ILE A 258 -14.14 16.50 5.17
N GLU A 259 -13.68 17.42 6.02
CA GLU A 259 -13.69 18.86 5.72
C GLU A 259 -12.81 19.21 4.51
N MET A 260 -11.64 18.57 4.40
CA MET A 260 -10.79 18.76 3.23
C MET A 260 -11.46 18.23 1.95
N CYS A 261 -12.14 17.09 2.02
CA CYS A 261 -12.91 16.58 0.88
C CYS A 261 -14.06 17.53 0.49
N ARG A 262 -14.79 18.12 1.47
CA ARG A 262 -15.80 19.16 1.20
C ARG A 262 -15.20 20.37 0.48
N LYS A 263 -14.05 20.86 0.99
CA LYS A 263 -13.34 22.00 0.40
C LYS A 263 -12.92 21.73 -1.05
N VAL A 264 -12.28 20.58 -1.31
CA VAL A 264 -11.72 20.23 -2.62
C VAL A 264 -12.81 19.89 -3.62
N THR A 265 -13.84 19.17 -3.22
CA THR A 265 -14.90 18.73 -4.12
C THR A 265 -15.95 19.81 -4.38
N GLY A 266 -16.16 20.72 -3.43
CA GLY A 266 -17.26 21.69 -3.44
C GLY A 266 -18.64 21.07 -3.20
N HIS A 267 -18.69 19.82 -2.69
CA HIS A 267 -19.93 19.10 -2.42
C HIS A 267 -20.21 19.02 -0.93
N ASP A 268 -21.49 19.02 -0.58
CA ASP A 268 -21.95 18.63 0.74
C ASP A 268 -21.72 17.15 0.93
N ILE A 269 -21.00 16.79 2.00
CA ILE A 269 -20.70 15.40 2.35
C ILE A 269 -21.32 15.13 3.72
N PRO A 270 -22.55 14.59 3.79
CA PRO A 270 -23.19 14.27 5.04
C PRO A 270 -22.36 13.26 5.84
N ALA A 271 -22.17 13.54 7.15
CA ALA A 271 -21.40 12.68 8.06
C ALA A 271 -22.23 12.36 9.30
N GLU A 272 -22.19 11.12 9.75
CA GLU A 272 -22.94 10.63 10.90
C GLU A 272 -22.01 9.85 11.84
N VAL A 273 -22.18 10.02 13.15
CA VAL A 273 -21.39 9.31 14.16
C VAL A 273 -21.94 7.89 14.30
N ALA A 274 -21.05 6.91 14.29
CA ALA A 274 -21.33 5.50 14.58
C ALA A 274 -20.49 5.02 15.78
N PRO A 275 -20.82 3.92 16.42
CA PRO A 275 -20.00 3.36 17.50
C PRO A 275 -18.56 3.10 17.07
N ARG A 276 -17.59 3.22 17.99
CA ARG A 276 -16.17 2.90 17.73
C ARG A 276 -16.02 1.50 17.18
N ARG A 277 -15.09 1.31 16.27
CA ARG A 277 -14.65 -0.03 15.86
C ARG A 277 -13.75 -0.63 16.93
N ALA A 278 -13.96 -1.88 17.27
CA ALA A 278 -13.09 -2.58 18.20
C ALA A 278 -11.68 -2.75 17.59
N GLY A 279 -10.64 -2.49 18.39
CA GLY A 279 -9.24 -2.63 17.98
C GLY A 279 -8.70 -1.48 17.13
N ASP A 280 -9.46 -0.40 16.91
CA ASP A 280 -8.92 0.82 16.29
C ASP A 280 -8.16 1.65 17.34
N PRO A 281 -6.91 2.07 17.10
CA PRO A 281 -6.20 3.01 17.96
C PRO A 281 -6.66 4.45 17.72
N ALA A 282 -6.56 5.29 18.76
CA ALA A 282 -6.89 6.72 18.66
C ALA A 282 -5.99 7.45 17.64
N THR A 283 -4.70 7.15 17.64
CA THR A 283 -3.70 7.85 16.82
C THR A 283 -2.68 6.85 16.24
N LEU A 284 -2.45 6.95 14.93
CA LEU A 284 -1.37 6.24 14.24
C LEU A 284 -0.61 7.22 13.36
N ILE A 285 0.63 7.54 13.74
CA ILE A 285 1.53 8.45 13.02
C ILE A 285 2.90 7.79 12.93
N ALA A 286 3.50 7.78 11.74
CA ALA A 286 4.82 7.25 11.48
C ALA A 286 5.94 8.22 11.85
N SER A 287 7.10 7.71 12.27
CA SER A 287 8.37 8.40 12.06
C SER A 287 9.00 7.86 10.77
N SER A 288 9.24 8.74 9.83
CA SER A 288 9.97 8.41 8.58
C SER A 288 11.43 8.91 8.61
N GLU A 289 11.93 9.32 9.78
CA GLU A 289 13.29 9.87 9.93
C GLU A 289 14.38 8.89 9.50
N LYS A 290 14.17 7.58 9.72
CA LYS A 290 15.16 6.56 9.38
C LYS A 290 15.37 6.48 7.88
N ILE A 291 14.32 6.36 7.06
CA ILE A 291 14.44 6.29 5.61
C ILE A 291 14.96 7.62 5.02
N GLN A 292 14.55 8.76 5.58
CA GLN A 292 15.05 10.07 5.15
C GLN A 292 16.56 10.18 5.38
N ARG A 293 17.04 9.79 6.55
CA ARG A 293 18.47 9.83 6.90
C ARG A 293 19.30 8.82 6.10
N GLU A 294 18.82 7.59 5.92
CA GLU A 294 19.60 6.49 5.37
C GLU A 294 19.52 6.41 3.85
N LEU A 295 18.37 6.71 3.26
CA LEU A 295 18.13 6.63 1.81
C LEU A 295 17.91 7.99 1.14
N GLY A 296 17.83 9.08 1.89
CA GLY A 296 17.55 10.41 1.34
C GLY A 296 16.13 10.58 0.82
N TRP A 297 15.18 9.73 1.26
CA TRP A 297 13.79 9.87 0.85
C TRP A 297 13.23 11.22 1.27
N ASN A 298 12.68 11.96 0.32
CA ASN A 298 12.16 13.31 0.54
C ASN A 298 10.75 13.43 -0.07
N PRO A 299 9.69 13.13 0.71
CA PRO A 299 8.33 13.24 0.23
C PRO A 299 7.99 14.71 -0.09
N THR A 300 7.30 14.92 -1.20
CA THR A 300 6.99 16.27 -1.71
C THR A 300 5.49 16.58 -1.74
N ARG A 301 4.64 15.58 -1.48
CA ARG A 301 3.18 15.65 -1.50
C ARG A 301 2.63 15.27 -0.13
N THR A 302 3.03 16.02 0.91
CA THR A 302 2.71 15.69 2.30
C THR A 302 1.41 16.33 2.79
N ASP A 303 0.94 17.38 2.13
CA ASP A 303 -0.28 18.09 2.54
C ASP A 303 -1.56 17.35 2.10
N LEU A 304 -2.56 17.39 2.97
CA LEU A 304 -3.84 16.70 2.77
C LEU A 304 -4.61 17.23 1.55
N GLU A 305 -4.48 18.52 1.23
CA GLU A 305 -5.17 19.13 0.10
C GLU A 305 -4.70 18.55 -1.23
N THR A 306 -3.38 18.40 -1.41
CA THR A 306 -2.77 17.74 -2.58
C THR A 306 -3.23 16.29 -2.69
N ILE A 307 -3.16 15.53 -1.58
CA ILE A 307 -3.58 14.11 -1.53
C ILE A 307 -5.05 13.96 -1.96
N VAL A 308 -5.95 14.76 -1.38
CA VAL A 308 -7.39 14.71 -1.68
C VAL A 308 -7.68 15.20 -3.10
N THR A 309 -6.98 16.23 -3.57
CA THR A 309 -7.17 16.78 -4.93
C THR A 309 -6.82 15.73 -6.00
N ASP A 310 -5.70 15.04 -5.84
CA ASP A 310 -5.29 14.01 -6.80
C ASP A 310 -6.25 12.81 -6.77
N ALA A 311 -6.66 12.37 -5.58
CA ALA A 311 -7.67 11.34 -5.43
C ALA A 311 -9.02 11.74 -6.08
N TRP A 312 -9.47 12.99 -5.89
CA TRP A 312 -10.70 13.50 -6.47
C TRP A 312 -10.66 13.57 -7.99
N ASN A 313 -9.56 14.07 -8.56
CA ASN A 313 -9.38 14.13 -10.00
C ASN A 313 -9.47 12.75 -10.66
N PHE A 314 -8.87 11.74 -10.04
CA PHE A 314 -8.98 10.36 -10.49
C PHE A 314 -10.41 9.82 -10.36
N THR A 315 -11.04 10.00 -9.21
CA THR A 315 -12.39 9.46 -8.92
C THR A 315 -13.44 10.04 -9.87
N ARG A 316 -13.35 11.34 -10.24
CA ARG A 316 -14.22 11.95 -11.25
C ARG A 316 -14.08 11.31 -12.63
N GLN A 317 -12.84 11.03 -13.05
CA GLN A 317 -12.57 10.39 -14.35
C GLN A 317 -13.19 8.99 -14.44
N LEU A 318 -13.20 8.22 -13.35
CA LEU A 318 -13.90 6.94 -13.29
C LEU A 318 -15.41 7.10 -13.45
N GLY A 319 -16.02 8.10 -12.79
CA GLY A 319 -17.43 8.42 -12.91
C GLY A 319 -17.83 8.77 -14.34
N ASP A 320 -17.05 9.61 -15.01
CA ASP A 320 -17.28 10.04 -16.39
C ASP A 320 -17.19 8.87 -17.39
N LYS A 321 -16.21 7.96 -17.24
CA LYS A 321 -16.07 6.74 -18.04
C LYS A 321 -17.29 5.81 -17.88
N ALA A 322 -17.77 5.60 -16.67
CA ALA A 322 -18.93 4.77 -16.39
C ALA A 322 -20.23 5.36 -17.00
N HIS A 323 -20.35 6.68 -17.06
CA HIS A 323 -21.49 7.36 -17.70
C HIS A 323 -21.43 7.29 -19.24
N SER A 324 -20.26 7.41 -19.85
CA SER A 324 -20.10 7.31 -21.30
C SER A 324 -20.34 5.88 -21.81
N ALA A 325 -19.88 4.85 -21.07
CA ALA A 325 -20.12 3.46 -21.42
C ALA A 325 -21.60 3.03 -21.34
N LYS A 326 -22.44 3.72 -20.53
CA LYS A 326 -23.89 3.48 -20.46
C LYS A 326 -24.69 4.17 -21.57
N ARG A 327 -24.08 5.08 -22.35
CA ARG A 327 -24.71 5.82 -23.45
C ARG A 327 -24.32 5.30 -24.83
N SER A 328 -23.36 4.40 -24.93
CA SER A 328 -22.94 3.70 -26.14
C SER A 328 -23.59 2.30 -26.21
#